data_a07470f5c3fa73689e1b96575efdefd7
#
_entry.id   a07470f5c3fa73689e1b96575efdefd7
#
_cell.length_a   1.000
_cell.length_b   1.000
_cell.length_c   1.000
_cell.angle_alpha   90.00
_cell.angle_beta   90.00
_cell.angle_gamma   90.00
#
_symmetry.space_group_name_H-M   'P 1'
#
loop_
_entity.id
_entity.type
_entity.pdbx_description
1 polymer ?
#
loop_
_entity_poly.entity_id
_entity_poly.type
_entity_poly.pdbx_seq_one_letter_code
_entity_poly.pdbx_strand_id
1 'polypeptide(L)'
;MINKDKEMSKRQARKEQIRRKEQRSRMIAISLISIGAIIVAILFIYPNFKPIGAISEAPVRVRPNVDFNAAGDPAAPIKIEEYSDFQCPYCRIFFENTEDALMNSYVADGTVYFVYHSFGEFIGAESGQAAEAAYCSGDQDKFWEMHDLLFSNQTGENVGAFSDRRLVAFAEKLDLNMSDFNDCFNANKYSDLITQDMKDGITADIQATPSFIMKYTVNGTEQTVLIEGAQTIDVFKQKIEEALTAMGK
;
A
#
# COMPACT_ATOMS: atom_id res chain seq x y z
N MET A 1 39.90 -25.35 -74.81
CA MET A 1 38.56 -24.73 -74.42
C MET A 1 37.94 -25.45 -73.27
N ILE A 2 37.86 -26.76 -73.21
CA ILE A 2 37.13 -27.56 -72.19
C ILE A 2 37.56 -27.35 -70.72
N ASN A 3 38.81 -26.96 -70.50
CA ASN A 3 39.30 -26.79 -69.07
C ASN A 3 38.86 -25.46 -68.41
N LYS A 4 38.64 -24.42 -69.23
CA LYS A 4 38.23 -23.09 -68.76
C LYS A 4 36.77 -23.05 -68.31
N ASP A 5 35.93 -23.79 -69.00
CA ASP A 5 34.47 -23.89 -68.70
C ASP A 5 34.26 -24.71 -67.40
N LYS A 6 35.05 -25.74 -67.15
CA LYS A 6 35.00 -26.58 -65.96
C LYS A 6 35.47 -25.80 -64.70
N GLU A 7 36.43 -24.91 -64.85
CA GLU A 7 36.92 -24.03 -63.76
C GLU A 7 35.96 -22.89 -63.43
N MET A 8 35.30 -22.31 -64.44
CA MET A 8 34.22 -21.33 -64.25
C MET A 8 33.03 -21.93 -63.54
N SER A 9 32.61 -23.17 -63.91
CA SER A 9 31.52 -23.90 -63.25
C SER A 9 31.85 -24.18 -61.74
N LYS A 10 33.05 -24.56 -61.38
CA LYS A 10 33.49 -24.78 -59.98
C LYS A 10 33.49 -23.49 -59.19
N ARG A 11 33.92 -22.36 -59.76
CA ARG A 11 33.92 -21.04 -59.11
C ARG A 11 32.49 -20.55 -58.88
N GLN A 12 31.58 -20.77 -59.78
CA GLN A 12 30.17 -20.43 -59.65
C GLN A 12 29.50 -21.27 -58.53
N ALA A 13 29.70 -22.57 -58.50
CA ALA A 13 29.19 -23.46 -57.47
C ALA A 13 29.69 -23.07 -56.09
N ARG A 14 30.98 -22.70 -55.96
CA ARG A 14 31.59 -22.23 -54.68
C ARG A 14 30.98 -20.91 -54.23
N LYS A 15 30.74 -19.95 -55.16
CA LYS A 15 30.07 -18.67 -54.85
C LYS A 15 28.65 -18.91 -54.37
N GLU A 16 27.95 -19.81 -54.96
CA GLU A 16 26.56 -20.14 -54.58
C GLU A 16 26.49 -20.84 -53.21
N GLN A 17 27.41 -21.73 -52.91
CA GLN A 17 27.55 -22.32 -51.56
C GLN A 17 27.85 -21.29 -50.48
N ILE A 18 28.73 -20.33 -50.74
CA ILE A 18 29.05 -19.23 -49.81
C ILE A 18 27.81 -18.38 -49.62
N ARG A 19 27.11 -17.99 -50.66
CA ARG A 19 25.90 -17.19 -50.59
C ARG A 19 24.76 -17.89 -49.82
N ARG A 20 24.59 -19.19 -50.01
CA ARG A 20 23.63 -19.99 -49.24
C ARG A 20 23.99 -20.10 -47.76
N LYS A 21 25.29 -20.23 -47.45
CA LYS A 21 25.76 -20.20 -46.04
C LYS A 21 25.54 -18.83 -45.38
N GLU A 22 25.84 -17.76 -46.08
CA GLU A 22 25.61 -16.38 -45.57
C GLU A 22 24.12 -16.11 -45.37
N GLN A 23 23.26 -16.48 -46.31
CA GLN A 23 21.81 -16.36 -46.21
C GLN A 23 21.29 -17.18 -45.02
N ARG A 24 21.74 -18.41 -44.85
CA ARG A 24 21.35 -19.27 -43.73
C ARG A 24 21.80 -18.70 -42.38
N SER A 25 23.03 -18.18 -42.32
CA SER A 25 23.56 -17.51 -41.12
C SER A 25 22.77 -16.24 -40.76
N ARG A 26 22.43 -15.41 -41.76
CA ARG A 26 21.59 -14.23 -41.56
C ARG A 26 20.17 -14.60 -41.08
N MET A 27 19.56 -15.63 -41.66
CA MET A 27 18.26 -16.13 -41.25
C MET A 27 18.28 -16.62 -39.80
N ILE A 28 19.31 -17.39 -39.41
CA ILE A 28 19.50 -17.86 -38.04
C ILE A 28 19.66 -16.66 -37.07
N ALA A 29 20.48 -15.68 -37.43
CA ALA A 29 20.69 -14.50 -36.60
C ALA A 29 19.40 -13.68 -36.42
N ILE A 30 18.65 -13.47 -37.51
CA ILE A 30 17.32 -12.79 -37.42
C ILE A 30 16.36 -13.57 -36.52
N SER A 31 16.28 -14.90 -36.71
CA SER A 31 15.41 -15.73 -35.86
C SER A 31 15.77 -15.67 -34.40
N LEU A 32 17.05 -15.71 -34.05
CA LEU A 32 17.52 -15.59 -32.65
C LEU A 32 17.20 -14.21 -32.05
N ILE A 33 17.37 -13.13 -32.81
CA ILE A 33 17.02 -11.77 -32.39
C ILE A 33 15.48 -11.69 -32.17
N SER A 34 14.68 -12.22 -33.10
CA SER A 34 13.22 -12.21 -32.99
C SER A 34 12.73 -13.01 -31.77
N ILE A 35 13.30 -14.19 -31.54
CA ILE A 35 12.97 -15.00 -30.33
C ILE A 35 13.36 -14.24 -29.06
N GLY A 36 14.54 -13.64 -29.02
CA GLY A 36 14.96 -12.80 -27.88
C GLY A 36 14.00 -11.64 -27.62
N ALA A 37 13.59 -10.92 -28.66
CA ALA A 37 12.62 -9.82 -28.54
C ALA A 37 11.26 -10.31 -28.05
N ILE A 38 10.79 -11.46 -28.51
CA ILE A 38 9.52 -12.07 -28.04
C ILE A 38 9.61 -12.46 -26.55
N ILE A 39 10.73 -13.07 -26.13
CA ILE A 39 10.93 -13.43 -24.72
C ILE A 39 10.92 -12.17 -23.85
N VAL A 40 11.62 -11.12 -24.26
CA VAL A 40 11.63 -9.85 -23.54
C VAL A 40 10.22 -9.26 -23.47
N ALA A 41 9.49 -9.23 -24.59
CA ALA A 41 8.10 -8.76 -24.61
C ALA A 41 7.20 -9.57 -23.66
N ILE A 42 7.34 -10.90 -23.64
CA ILE A 42 6.58 -11.75 -22.72
C ILE A 42 6.91 -11.43 -21.26
N LEU A 43 8.18 -11.23 -20.92
CA LEU A 43 8.60 -10.89 -19.55
C LEU A 43 8.00 -9.57 -19.04
N PHE A 44 7.83 -8.58 -19.93
CA PHE A 44 7.19 -7.30 -19.60
C PHE A 44 5.65 -7.35 -19.59
N ILE A 45 5.07 -8.17 -20.44
CA ILE A 45 3.61 -8.24 -20.63
C ILE A 45 2.98 -9.23 -19.65
N TYR A 46 3.64 -10.37 -19.39
CA TYR A 46 3.08 -11.46 -18.57
C TYR A 46 2.66 -11.03 -17.15
N PRO A 47 3.40 -10.18 -16.41
CA PRO A 47 2.98 -9.74 -15.07
C PRO A 47 1.61 -9.03 -15.09
N ASN A 48 1.28 -8.30 -16.16
CA ASN A 48 0.02 -7.58 -16.30
C ASN A 48 -1.20 -8.50 -16.52
N PHE A 49 -0.99 -9.77 -16.88
CA PHE A 49 -2.06 -10.77 -17.08
C PHE A 49 -2.20 -11.73 -15.91
N LYS A 50 -1.35 -11.66 -14.89
CA LYS A 50 -1.56 -12.49 -13.70
C LYS A 50 -2.87 -12.11 -13.03
N PRO A 51 -3.70 -13.06 -12.60
CA PRO A 51 -4.90 -12.74 -11.83
C PRO A 51 -4.47 -12.05 -10.52
N ILE A 52 -5.23 -11.02 -10.12
CA ILE A 52 -4.98 -10.23 -8.89
C ILE A 52 -5.28 -11.00 -7.60
N GLY A 53 -5.73 -12.26 -7.70
CA GLY A 53 -6.19 -13.04 -6.57
C GLY A 53 -7.58 -12.61 -6.06
N ALA A 54 -8.17 -13.41 -5.20
CA ALA A 54 -9.44 -13.06 -4.57
C ALA A 54 -9.26 -11.86 -3.62
N ILE A 55 -10.27 -11.01 -3.57
CA ILE A 55 -10.36 -9.88 -2.63
C ILE A 55 -11.41 -10.27 -1.58
N SER A 56 -10.96 -10.42 -0.33
CA SER A 56 -11.84 -10.67 0.81
C SER A 56 -12.71 -9.45 1.10
N GLU A 57 -13.93 -9.69 1.58
CA GLU A 57 -14.78 -8.61 2.09
C GLU A 57 -14.22 -8.06 3.39
N ALA A 58 -14.30 -6.74 3.55
CA ALA A 58 -14.03 -6.11 4.83
C ALA A 58 -15.27 -6.18 5.76
N PRO A 59 -15.10 -6.22 7.08
CA PRO A 59 -16.22 -6.09 8.00
C PRO A 59 -16.89 -4.72 7.84
N VAL A 60 -18.19 -4.67 7.95
CA VAL A 60 -18.92 -3.40 8.02
C VAL A 60 -18.75 -2.83 9.42
N ARG A 61 -18.05 -1.70 9.53
CA ARG A 61 -17.80 -1.01 10.80
C ARG A 61 -18.42 0.37 10.78
N VAL A 62 -18.94 0.79 11.91
CA VAL A 62 -19.47 2.15 12.09
C VAL A 62 -18.43 2.98 12.81
N ARG A 63 -18.02 4.09 12.19
CA ARG A 63 -17.15 5.08 12.82
C ARG A 63 -17.90 6.40 12.93
N PRO A 64 -18.00 6.96 14.16
CA PRO A 64 -18.73 8.20 14.36
C PRO A 64 -17.97 9.40 13.81
N ASN A 65 -18.69 10.37 13.23
CA ASN A 65 -18.14 11.66 12.78
C ASN A 65 -16.82 11.53 12.01
N VAL A 66 -16.84 10.71 10.95
CA VAL A 66 -15.66 10.53 10.08
C VAL A 66 -15.31 11.84 9.38
N ASP A 67 -14.03 12.20 9.44
CA ASP A 67 -13.43 13.31 8.70
C ASP A 67 -12.08 12.83 8.16
N PHE A 68 -12.04 12.50 6.88
CA PHE A 68 -10.87 11.94 6.19
C PHE A 68 -10.30 10.71 6.92
N ASN A 69 -9.09 10.79 7.50
CA ASN A 69 -8.41 9.74 8.27
C ASN A 69 -8.70 9.79 9.79
N ALA A 70 -9.68 10.57 10.19
CA ALA A 70 -10.06 10.75 11.58
C ALA A 70 -11.49 10.29 11.85
N ALA A 71 -11.79 9.98 13.11
CA ALA A 71 -13.13 9.63 13.61
C ALA A 71 -13.36 10.22 15.00
N GLY A 72 -14.59 10.62 15.29
CA GLY A 72 -15.00 11.20 16.58
C GLY A 72 -15.16 12.72 16.52
N ASP A 73 -15.30 13.32 17.71
CA ASP A 73 -15.42 14.76 17.87
C ASP A 73 -14.02 15.40 17.97
N PRO A 74 -13.61 16.28 17.06
CA PRO A 74 -12.31 16.98 17.19
C PRO A 74 -12.21 17.84 18.46
N ALA A 75 -13.30 18.12 19.16
CA ALA A 75 -13.33 18.77 20.48
C ALA A 75 -13.26 17.79 21.67
N ALA A 76 -13.12 16.49 21.41
CA ALA A 76 -12.98 15.48 22.45
C ALA A 76 -11.80 15.77 23.40
N PRO A 77 -11.95 15.48 24.70
CA PRO A 77 -10.91 15.81 25.69
C PRO A 77 -9.61 15.02 25.51
N ILE A 78 -9.66 13.89 24.81
CA ILE A 78 -8.49 13.04 24.54
C ILE A 78 -8.37 12.85 23.05
N LYS A 79 -7.15 13.07 22.52
CA LYS A 79 -6.79 12.71 21.14
C LYS A 79 -5.92 11.47 21.17
N ILE A 80 -6.23 10.47 20.32
CA ILE A 80 -5.39 9.30 20.09
C ILE A 80 -4.95 9.31 18.63
N GLU A 81 -3.65 9.35 18.39
CA GLU A 81 -3.02 9.30 17.07
C GLU A 81 -2.39 7.92 16.91
N GLU A 82 -2.93 7.10 16.02
CA GLU A 82 -2.36 5.80 15.65
C GLU A 82 -1.31 5.99 14.55
N TYR A 83 -0.11 5.46 14.76
CA TYR A 83 0.92 5.32 13.75
C TYR A 83 1.01 3.86 13.33
N SER A 84 0.62 3.59 12.09
CA SER A 84 0.33 2.24 11.62
C SER A 84 0.88 2.00 10.21
N ASP A 85 1.07 0.72 9.87
CA ASP A 85 1.51 0.27 8.56
C ASP A 85 0.59 -0.86 8.08
N PHE A 86 0.01 -0.72 6.88
CA PHE A 86 -0.93 -1.69 6.34
C PHE A 86 -0.31 -3.08 6.08
N GLN A 87 1.01 -3.19 6.01
CA GLN A 87 1.69 -4.48 5.92
C GLN A 87 2.03 -5.09 7.28
N CYS A 88 1.97 -4.30 8.37
CA CYS A 88 2.35 -4.77 9.69
C CYS A 88 1.34 -5.79 10.25
N PRO A 89 1.77 -7.02 10.61
CA PRO A 89 0.87 -8.02 11.16
C PRO A 89 0.30 -7.62 12.53
N TYR A 90 1.03 -6.86 13.33
CA TYR A 90 0.53 -6.36 14.61
C TYR A 90 -0.49 -5.23 14.45
N CYS A 91 -0.37 -4.38 13.41
CA CYS A 91 -1.41 -3.40 13.08
C CYS A 91 -2.72 -4.10 12.69
N ARG A 92 -2.64 -5.18 11.92
CA ARG A 92 -3.79 -6.03 11.64
C ARG A 92 -4.39 -6.65 12.92
N ILE A 93 -3.58 -7.11 13.87
CA ILE A 93 -4.07 -7.63 15.15
C ILE A 93 -4.84 -6.56 15.93
N PHE A 94 -4.36 -5.31 15.96
CA PHE A 94 -5.09 -4.19 16.57
C PHE A 94 -6.41 -3.93 15.83
N PHE A 95 -6.40 -3.83 14.52
CA PHE A 95 -7.59 -3.70 13.68
C PHE A 95 -8.63 -4.79 13.99
N GLU A 96 -8.21 -6.06 14.04
CA GLU A 96 -9.14 -7.19 14.24
C GLU A 96 -9.73 -7.27 15.65
N ASN A 97 -8.96 -6.91 16.69
CA ASN A 97 -9.31 -7.27 18.06
C ASN A 97 -9.61 -6.06 18.98
N THR A 98 -9.16 -4.84 18.64
CA THR A 98 -9.22 -3.71 19.58
C THR A 98 -9.89 -2.48 19.00
N GLU A 99 -9.60 -2.13 17.75
CA GLU A 99 -10.04 -0.88 17.14
C GLU A 99 -11.56 -0.69 17.18
N ASP A 100 -12.33 -1.71 16.79
CA ASP A 100 -13.80 -1.63 16.77
C ASP A 100 -14.38 -1.36 18.17
N ALA A 101 -13.83 -1.98 19.20
CA ALA A 101 -14.24 -1.73 20.58
C ALA A 101 -13.91 -0.30 21.04
N LEU A 102 -12.75 0.24 20.65
CA LEU A 102 -12.36 1.63 20.94
C LEU A 102 -13.29 2.63 20.23
N MET A 103 -13.58 2.39 18.94
CA MET A 103 -14.49 3.22 18.14
C MET A 103 -15.91 3.23 18.67
N ASN A 104 -16.47 2.06 19.01
CA ASN A 104 -17.85 1.91 19.47
C ASN A 104 -18.06 2.34 20.94
N SER A 105 -16.98 2.58 21.70
CA SER A 105 -17.05 3.09 23.07
C SER A 105 -16.62 4.56 23.15
N TYR A 106 -15.35 4.81 23.32
CA TYR A 106 -14.77 6.12 23.65
C TYR A 106 -14.80 7.14 22.51
N VAL A 107 -14.78 6.68 21.24
CA VAL A 107 -14.93 7.58 20.10
C VAL A 107 -16.41 7.92 19.90
N ALA A 108 -17.31 6.93 20.03
CA ALA A 108 -18.74 7.13 19.86
C ALA A 108 -19.37 8.00 20.96
N ASP A 109 -18.84 7.95 22.20
CA ASP A 109 -19.34 8.77 23.30
C ASP A 109 -18.71 10.18 23.38
N GLY A 110 -17.79 10.50 22.46
CA GLY A 110 -17.12 11.80 22.36
C GLY A 110 -15.96 11.99 23.36
N THR A 111 -15.51 10.93 24.04
CA THR A 111 -14.35 10.99 24.94
C THR A 111 -13.03 11.06 24.16
N VAL A 112 -12.96 10.37 23.02
CA VAL A 112 -11.75 10.25 22.20
C VAL A 112 -12.00 10.74 20.77
N TYR A 113 -11.07 11.58 20.28
CA TYR A 113 -10.88 11.85 18.87
C TYR A 113 -9.73 10.99 18.36
N PHE A 114 -10.01 10.12 17.40
CA PHE A 114 -9.06 9.15 16.87
C PHE A 114 -8.57 9.57 15.48
N VAL A 115 -7.25 9.53 15.25
CA VAL A 115 -6.63 9.89 13.97
C VAL A 115 -5.66 8.78 13.56
N TYR A 116 -5.79 8.32 12.33
CA TYR A 116 -4.84 7.38 11.72
C TYR A 116 -3.70 8.15 11.03
N HIS A 117 -2.48 7.74 11.25
CA HIS A 117 -1.28 8.20 10.54
C HIS A 117 -0.56 7.01 9.92
N SER A 118 -0.19 7.14 8.64
CA SER A 118 0.64 6.12 8.02
C SER A 118 2.09 6.22 8.49
N PHE A 119 2.68 5.12 8.95
CA PHE A 119 4.10 5.09 9.26
C PHE A 119 4.98 4.85 8.02
N GLY A 120 4.50 5.33 6.87
CA GLY A 120 5.23 5.40 5.61
C GLY A 120 5.61 4.04 5.04
N GLU A 121 6.83 3.95 4.56
CA GLU A 121 7.43 2.73 4.01
C GLU A 121 8.23 1.94 5.08
N PHE A 122 7.75 1.92 6.32
CA PHE A 122 8.46 1.28 7.44
C PHE A 122 8.79 -0.19 7.16
N ILE A 123 7.85 -0.94 6.56
CA ILE A 123 8.08 -2.34 6.15
C ILE A 123 8.57 -2.41 4.70
N GLY A 124 8.11 -1.54 3.82
CA GLY A 124 8.55 -1.52 2.43
C GLY A 124 7.64 -0.71 1.50
N ALA A 125 7.96 -0.75 0.21
CA ALA A 125 7.29 0.07 -0.79
C ALA A 125 5.77 -0.18 -0.88
N GLU A 126 5.31 -1.42 -0.69
CA GLU A 126 3.87 -1.73 -0.70
C GLU A 126 3.13 -1.05 0.47
N SER A 127 3.81 -0.69 1.58
CA SER A 127 3.20 0.09 2.68
C SER A 127 2.85 1.51 2.24
N GLY A 128 3.79 2.18 1.57
CA GLY A 128 3.57 3.53 1.03
C GLY A 128 2.47 3.54 -0.04
N GLN A 129 2.45 2.54 -0.93
CA GLN A 129 1.41 2.39 -1.95
C GLN A 129 0.02 2.16 -1.32
N ALA A 130 -0.07 1.33 -0.28
CA ALA A 130 -1.32 1.09 0.44
C ALA A 130 -1.83 2.36 1.15
N ALA A 131 -0.92 3.12 1.77
CA ALA A 131 -1.23 4.41 2.39
C ALA A 131 -1.72 5.43 1.35
N GLU A 132 -1.04 5.55 0.21
CA GLU A 132 -1.47 6.41 -0.90
C GLU A 132 -2.89 6.07 -1.36
N ALA A 133 -3.18 4.77 -1.54
CA ALA A 133 -4.52 4.32 -1.93
C ALA A 133 -5.58 4.66 -0.87
N ALA A 134 -5.26 4.52 0.42
CA ALA A 134 -6.18 4.85 1.51
C ALA A 134 -6.48 6.36 1.54
N TYR A 135 -5.45 7.21 1.46
CA TYR A 135 -5.64 8.66 1.44
C TYR A 135 -6.36 9.13 0.16
N CYS A 136 -6.04 8.57 -1.01
CA CYS A 136 -6.78 8.87 -2.25
C CYS A 136 -8.25 8.47 -2.18
N SER A 137 -8.57 7.39 -1.47
CA SER A 137 -9.97 7.01 -1.20
C SER A 137 -10.64 7.98 -0.25
N GLY A 138 -9.88 8.59 0.66
CA GLY A 138 -10.34 9.65 1.56
C GLY A 138 -10.84 10.90 0.85
N ASP A 139 -10.30 11.25 -0.33
CA ASP A 139 -10.82 12.33 -1.18
C ASP A 139 -12.29 12.12 -1.60
N GLN A 140 -12.78 10.89 -1.46
CA GLN A 140 -14.15 10.48 -1.79
C GLN A 140 -14.90 9.94 -0.56
N ASP A 141 -14.49 10.36 0.64
CA ASP A 141 -15.07 9.95 1.93
C ASP A 141 -15.02 8.44 2.18
N LYS A 142 -13.98 7.73 1.62
CA LYS A 142 -13.82 6.29 1.66
C LYS A 142 -12.48 5.83 2.26
N PHE A 143 -11.82 6.69 3.06
CA PHE A 143 -10.58 6.34 3.74
C PHE A 143 -10.75 5.07 4.59
N TRP A 144 -11.77 5.04 5.43
CA TRP A 144 -11.97 3.96 6.40
C TRP A 144 -12.44 2.66 5.76
N GLU A 145 -13.21 2.71 4.69
CA GLU A 145 -13.57 1.52 3.92
C GLU A 145 -12.35 0.92 3.22
N MET A 146 -11.46 1.77 2.68
CA MET A 146 -10.20 1.31 2.09
C MET A 146 -9.27 0.77 3.17
N HIS A 147 -9.16 1.44 4.32
CA HIS A 147 -8.42 0.98 5.49
C HIS A 147 -8.83 -0.45 5.90
N ASP A 148 -10.13 -0.67 6.07
CA ASP A 148 -10.68 -1.97 6.47
C ASP A 148 -10.41 -3.05 5.41
N LEU A 149 -10.53 -2.67 4.14
CA LEU A 149 -10.28 -3.57 3.02
C LEU A 149 -8.80 -3.96 2.92
N LEU A 150 -7.89 -3.01 3.16
CA LEU A 150 -6.45 -3.25 3.19
C LEU A 150 -6.08 -4.26 4.29
N PHE A 151 -6.47 -4.02 5.54
CA PHE A 151 -6.18 -4.96 6.63
C PHE A 151 -6.83 -6.33 6.44
N SER A 152 -8.05 -6.38 5.86
CA SER A 152 -8.74 -7.64 5.56
C SER A 152 -8.08 -8.45 4.45
N ASN A 153 -7.25 -7.83 3.64
CA ASN A 153 -6.55 -8.44 2.50
C ASN A 153 -5.02 -8.50 2.66
N GLN A 154 -4.52 -8.21 3.86
CA GLN A 154 -3.10 -8.37 4.18
C GLN A 154 -2.74 -9.86 4.17
N THR A 155 -1.77 -10.27 3.34
CA THR A 155 -1.34 -11.66 3.17
C THR A 155 0.12 -11.90 3.51
N GLY A 156 0.86 -10.84 3.83
CA GLY A 156 2.28 -10.84 4.16
C GLY A 156 2.97 -9.57 3.68
N GLU A 157 4.23 -9.44 4.04
CA GLU A 157 5.06 -8.26 3.78
C GLU A 157 5.72 -8.37 2.40
N ASN A 158 5.55 -7.37 1.54
CA ASN A 158 6.15 -7.26 0.20
C ASN A 158 5.93 -8.49 -0.70
N VAL A 159 4.73 -9.08 -0.64
CA VAL A 159 4.35 -10.28 -1.40
C VAL A 159 3.36 -9.98 -2.53
N GLY A 160 3.11 -8.72 -2.84
CA GLY A 160 2.16 -8.28 -3.86
C GLY A 160 0.73 -8.13 -3.33
N ALA A 161 0.54 -8.18 -2.00
CA ALA A 161 -0.77 -7.98 -1.37
C ALA A 161 -1.34 -6.59 -1.70
N PHE A 162 -0.48 -5.59 -1.80
CA PHE A 162 -0.79 -4.19 -2.11
C PHE A 162 -0.09 -3.69 -3.38
N SER A 163 0.07 -4.58 -4.37
CA SER A 163 0.49 -4.15 -5.71
C SER A 163 -0.53 -3.17 -6.30
N ASP A 164 -0.09 -2.23 -7.14
CA ASP A 164 -0.94 -1.19 -7.75
C ASP A 164 -2.22 -1.75 -8.35
N ARG A 165 -2.13 -2.88 -9.07
CA ARG A 165 -3.30 -3.55 -9.67
C ARG A 165 -4.31 -4.03 -8.63
N ARG A 166 -3.87 -4.48 -7.47
CA ARG A 166 -4.79 -4.88 -6.38
C ARG A 166 -5.40 -3.66 -5.71
N LEU A 167 -4.62 -2.60 -5.50
CA LEU A 167 -5.10 -1.35 -4.92
C LEU A 167 -6.15 -0.68 -5.82
N VAL A 168 -5.93 -0.68 -7.13
CA VAL A 168 -6.94 -0.25 -8.12
C VAL A 168 -8.21 -1.11 -8.02
N ALA A 169 -8.06 -2.44 -7.91
CA ALA A 169 -9.21 -3.33 -7.77
C ALA A 169 -9.94 -3.16 -6.41
N PHE A 170 -9.24 -2.73 -5.35
CA PHE A 170 -9.88 -2.35 -4.10
C PHE A 170 -10.72 -1.06 -4.25
N ALA A 171 -10.19 -0.07 -4.98
CA ALA A 171 -10.91 1.16 -5.28
C ALA A 171 -12.17 0.88 -6.15
N GLU A 172 -12.05 0.01 -7.16
CA GLU A 172 -13.20 -0.45 -7.95
C GLU A 172 -14.25 -1.15 -7.08
N LYS A 173 -13.83 -1.99 -6.12
CA LYS A 173 -14.72 -2.71 -5.20
C LYS A 173 -15.45 -1.77 -4.24
N LEU A 174 -14.89 -0.62 -3.93
CA LEU A 174 -15.50 0.42 -3.10
C LEU A 174 -16.37 1.39 -3.90
N ASP A 175 -16.59 1.13 -5.19
CA ASP A 175 -17.37 1.96 -6.11
C ASP A 175 -16.86 3.42 -6.19
N LEU A 176 -15.53 3.63 -6.11
CA LEU A 176 -14.94 4.95 -6.22
C LEU A 176 -15.06 5.51 -7.66
N ASN A 177 -15.05 6.82 -7.80
CA ASN A 177 -14.77 7.44 -9.09
C ASN A 177 -13.34 7.12 -9.50
N MET A 178 -13.19 6.17 -10.42
CA MET A 178 -11.88 5.65 -10.83
C MET A 178 -11.03 6.67 -11.59
N SER A 179 -11.61 7.71 -12.21
CA SER A 179 -10.83 8.80 -12.80
C SER A 179 -10.10 9.58 -11.71
N ASP A 180 -10.83 10.02 -10.69
CA ASP A 180 -10.29 10.85 -9.61
C ASP A 180 -9.30 10.03 -8.75
N PHE A 181 -9.63 8.76 -8.48
CA PHE A 181 -8.73 7.85 -7.76
C PHE A 181 -7.42 7.63 -8.52
N ASN A 182 -7.47 7.32 -9.81
CA ASN A 182 -6.28 7.09 -10.61
C ASN A 182 -5.42 8.36 -10.78
N ASP A 183 -6.04 9.52 -10.91
CA ASP A 183 -5.33 10.81 -10.99
C ASP A 183 -4.58 11.10 -9.68
N CYS A 184 -5.20 10.85 -8.53
CA CYS A 184 -4.59 10.97 -7.22
C CYS A 184 -3.45 9.95 -7.03
N PHE A 185 -3.74 8.66 -7.22
CA PHE A 185 -2.84 7.54 -6.95
C PHE A 185 -1.60 7.56 -7.85
N ASN A 186 -1.78 7.79 -9.17
CA ASN A 186 -0.65 7.84 -10.11
C ASN A 186 0.22 9.09 -9.93
N ALA A 187 -0.34 10.18 -9.39
CA ALA A 187 0.40 11.39 -9.05
C ALA A 187 1.16 11.29 -7.73
N ASN A 188 0.96 10.23 -6.94
CA ASN A 188 1.44 10.12 -5.55
C ASN A 188 1.09 11.38 -4.73
N LYS A 189 -0.18 11.79 -4.78
CA LYS A 189 -0.68 13.05 -4.21
C LYS A 189 -0.38 13.18 -2.72
N TYR A 190 -0.36 12.07 -2.00
CA TYR A 190 -0.20 12.02 -0.55
C TYR A 190 1.21 11.62 -0.08
N SER A 191 2.19 11.47 -0.99
CA SER A 191 3.56 11.08 -0.64
C SER A 191 4.21 12.01 0.39
N ASP A 192 3.96 13.32 0.30
CA ASP A 192 4.47 14.30 1.27
C ASP A 192 3.81 14.15 2.65
N LEU A 193 2.49 13.89 2.71
CA LEU A 193 1.77 13.61 3.95
C LEU A 193 2.29 12.33 4.60
N ILE A 194 2.41 11.23 3.85
CA ILE A 194 2.94 9.95 4.34
C ILE A 194 4.36 10.12 4.88
N THR A 195 5.19 10.89 4.18
CA THR A 195 6.55 11.20 4.63
C THR A 195 6.54 12.06 5.91
N GLN A 196 5.60 12.99 6.03
CA GLN A 196 5.48 13.84 7.23
C GLN A 196 4.98 13.02 8.42
N ASP A 197 3.95 12.20 8.26
CA ASP A 197 3.44 11.29 9.30
C ASP A 197 4.58 10.41 9.85
N MET A 198 5.40 9.83 8.98
CA MET A 198 6.55 9.03 9.39
C MET A 198 7.58 9.85 10.18
N LYS A 199 7.88 11.08 9.75
CA LYS A 199 8.80 11.98 10.48
C LYS A 199 8.26 12.37 11.84
N ASP A 200 6.96 12.65 11.92
CA ASP A 200 6.30 13.02 13.17
C ASP A 200 6.33 11.86 14.16
N GLY A 201 6.06 10.65 13.70
CA GLY A 201 6.17 9.44 14.52
C GLY A 201 7.61 9.18 14.99
N ILE A 202 8.62 9.32 14.13
CA ILE A 202 10.03 9.20 14.53
C ILE A 202 10.40 10.28 15.57
N THR A 203 9.91 11.50 15.40
CA THR A 203 10.14 12.60 16.35
C THR A 203 9.49 12.32 17.71
N ALA A 204 8.37 11.59 17.71
CA ALA A 204 7.68 11.12 18.91
C ALA A 204 8.26 9.82 19.50
N ASP A 205 9.47 9.42 19.07
CA ASP A 205 10.19 8.21 19.50
C ASP A 205 9.48 6.88 19.19
N ILE A 206 8.63 6.86 18.15
CA ILE A 206 7.99 5.63 17.67
C ILE A 206 9.02 4.79 16.91
N GLN A 207 9.21 3.54 17.35
CA GLN A 207 10.18 2.60 16.79
C GLN A 207 9.52 1.32 16.23
N ALA A 208 8.22 1.16 16.43
CA ALA A 208 7.46 -0.01 15.98
C ALA A 208 6.00 0.38 15.70
N THR A 209 5.30 -0.45 14.91
CA THR A 209 3.89 -0.29 14.62
C THR A 209 3.07 -1.51 15.10
N PRO A 210 1.80 -1.31 15.52
CA PRO A 210 1.18 -0.01 15.74
C PRO A 210 1.74 0.67 17.00
N SER A 211 1.80 2.00 17.01
CA SER A 211 2.05 2.80 18.20
C SER A 211 1.05 3.95 18.26
N PHE A 212 0.68 4.36 19.46
CA PHE A 212 -0.37 5.36 19.67
C PHE A 212 0.16 6.47 20.56
N ILE A 213 -0.05 7.71 20.13
CA ILE A 213 0.20 8.91 20.93
C ILE A 213 -1.14 9.39 21.49
N MET A 214 -1.34 9.24 22.78
CA MET A 214 -2.51 9.78 23.47
C MET A 214 -2.18 11.15 24.06
N LYS A 215 -2.94 12.19 23.69
CA LYS A 215 -2.77 13.57 24.13
C LYS A 215 -4.01 14.06 24.87
N TYR A 216 -3.81 14.75 25.98
CA TYR A 216 -4.86 15.41 26.78
C TYR A 216 -4.28 16.58 27.58
N THR A 217 -5.13 17.46 28.11
CA THR A 217 -4.67 18.68 28.80
C THR A 217 -5.02 18.64 30.29
N VAL A 218 -4.03 18.86 31.17
CA VAL A 218 -4.20 19.00 32.61
C VAL A 218 -3.74 20.40 33.04
N ASN A 219 -4.61 21.17 33.63
CA ASN A 219 -4.28 22.56 34.11
C ASN A 219 -3.64 23.44 33.02
N GLY A 220 -4.10 23.32 31.77
CA GLY A 220 -3.57 24.07 30.64
C GLY A 220 -2.26 23.55 30.05
N THR A 221 -1.71 22.42 30.58
CA THR A 221 -0.51 21.78 30.05
C THR A 221 -0.87 20.49 29.34
N GLU A 222 -0.41 20.35 28.07
CA GLU A 222 -0.57 19.11 27.31
C GLU A 222 0.25 17.97 27.94
N GLN A 223 -0.41 16.84 28.08
CA GLN A 223 0.20 15.58 28.51
C GLN A 223 0.22 14.64 27.30
N THR A 224 1.28 13.87 27.17
CA THR A 224 1.46 12.90 26.10
C THR A 224 1.79 11.52 26.70
N VAL A 225 1.10 10.49 26.24
CA VAL A 225 1.33 9.10 26.65
C VAL A 225 1.56 8.26 25.39
N LEU A 226 2.69 7.55 25.33
CA LEU A 226 2.96 6.56 24.29
C LEU A 226 2.37 5.21 24.71
N ILE A 227 1.63 4.59 23.81
CA ILE A 227 1.12 3.22 23.94
C ILE A 227 1.68 2.42 22.76
N GLU A 228 2.54 1.44 23.03
CA GLU A 228 3.25 0.69 22.01
C GLU A 228 2.61 -0.68 21.78
N GLY A 229 2.52 -1.06 20.50
CA GLY A 229 2.07 -2.39 20.06
C GLY A 229 0.55 -2.55 20.03
N ALA A 230 0.10 -3.70 19.55
CA ALA A 230 -1.31 -4.08 19.44
C ALA A 230 -1.91 -4.41 20.82
N GLN A 231 -2.07 -3.39 21.66
CA GLN A 231 -2.62 -3.54 23.00
C GLN A 231 -4.11 -3.88 22.97
N THR A 232 -4.57 -4.54 24.03
CA THR A 232 -6.00 -4.87 24.20
C THR A 232 -6.82 -3.64 24.57
N ILE A 233 -8.13 -3.70 24.38
CA ILE A 233 -9.04 -2.61 24.78
C ILE A 233 -8.93 -2.25 26.27
N ASP A 234 -8.61 -3.21 27.15
CA ASP A 234 -8.44 -2.95 28.58
C ASP A 234 -7.28 -2.02 28.89
N VAL A 235 -6.18 -2.09 28.10
CA VAL A 235 -5.05 -1.15 28.24
C VAL A 235 -5.46 0.26 27.83
N PHE A 236 -6.16 0.41 26.70
CA PHE A 236 -6.70 1.71 26.27
C PHE A 236 -7.66 2.28 27.30
N LYS A 237 -8.60 1.47 27.79
CA LYS A 237 -9.54 1.83 28.84
C LYS A 237 -8.81 2.36 30.08
N GLN A 238 -7.83 1.62 30.58
CA GLN A 238 -7.04 2.05 31.73
C GLN A 238 -6.38 3.42 31.49
N LYS A 239 -5.73 3.62 30.33
CA LYS A 239 -5.04 4.86 30.00
C LYS A 239 -5.99 6.04 29.85
N ILE A 240 -7.16 5.82 29.24
CA ILE A 240 -8.21 6.83 29.08
C ILE A 240 -8.76 7.23 30.46
N GLU A 241 -9.07 6.26 31.36
CA GLU A 241 -9.55 6.52 32.71
C GLU A 241 -8.51 7.25 33.58
N GLU A 242 -7.21 6.90 33.45
CA GLU A 242 -6.09 7.64 34.09
C GLU A 242 -6.08 9.11 33.64
N ALA A 243 -6.21 9.35 32.31
CA ALA A 243 -6.24 10.69 31.74
C ALA A 243 -7.46 11.50 32.20
N LEU A 244 -8.68 10.91 32.17
CA LEU A 244 -9.91 11.55 32.65
C LEU A 244 -9.79 11.93 34.12
N THR A 245 -9.29 11.04 34.96
CA THR A 245 -9.05 11.31 36.40
C THR A 245 -8.07 12.47 36.59
N ALA A 246 -6.97 12.51 35.83
CA ALA A 246 -6.00 13.59 35.88
C ALA A 246 -6.58 14.94 35.46
N MET A 247 -7.55 14.96 34.56
CA MET A 247 -8.30 16.14 34.13
C MET A 247 -9.41 16.55 35.12
N GLY A 248 -9.71 15.74 36.16
CA GLY A 248 -10.80 15.96 37.08
C GLY A 248 -12.19 15.65 36.52
N LYS A 249 -12.27 14.70 35.59
CA LYS A 249 -13.50 14.23 34.93
C LYS A 249 -13.90 12.83 35.38
#